data_c4bdc4330c965b48174538466008ba4b
#
_entry.id   c4bdc4330c965b48174538466008ba4b
#
_cell.length_a   1.000
_cell.length_b   1.000
_cell.length_c   1.000
_cell.angle_alpha   90.00
_cell.angle_beta   90.00
_cell.angle_gamma   90.00
#
_symmetry.space_group_name_H-M   'P 1'
#
loop_
_entity.id
_entity.type
_entity.pdbx_description
1 polymer ?
#
loop_
_entity_poly.entity_id
_entity_poly.type
_entity_poly.pdbx_seq_one_letter_code
_entity_poly.pdbx_strand_id
1 'polypeptide(L)'
;VPGIFYGREREAERDNISDWIIVAVSTDDFRYFGTDKAVAKFETDLDKEMKLDTLSDDATNDYLSVEIKQDLKNGTCELTQTKYWEAAIERFKDYFPNGPKSRATPLPEGLKLEAPTDAEIEEAAALPFRELMGVLNFPTAFTKIELKYAISTLSQHLKGWGVIHFEMALRSLEYGYTTRARGLIYSRGRDKFGINVPYAHLDSNFEPPLSRGCRDTMINGAA
;
A
#
# COMPACT_ATOMS: atom_id res chain seq x y z
N VAL A 1 2.76 -17.87 7.60
CA VAL A 1 2.43 -16.58 8.24
C VAL A 1 3.59 -15.65 7.98
N PRO A 2 3.37 -14.46 7.39
CA PRO A 2 4.44 -13.48 7.23
C PRO A 2 5.03 -13.14 8.59
N GLY A 3 6.36 -13.07 8.68
CA GLY A 3 7.06 -12.77 9.92
C GLY A 3 8.21 -11.81 9.68
N ILE A 4 8.52 -11.00 10.70
CA ILE A 4 9.73 -10.18 10.72
C ILE A 4 10.59 -10.72 11.85
N PHE A 5 11.81 -11.09 11.54
CA PHE A 5 12.78 -11.64 12.47
C PHE A 5 13.94 -10.66 12.61
N TYR A 6 14.41 -10.50 13.82
CA TYR A 6 15.59 -9.70 14.14
C TYR A 6 16.65 -10.60 14.76
N GLY A 7 17.82 -10.64 14.14
CA GLY A 7 19.01 -11.33 14.63
C GLY A 7 20.07 -10.34 15.05
N ARG A 8 20.73 -10.61 16.17
CA ARG A 8 21.87 -9.86 16.66
C ARG A 8 22.92 -10.80 17.22
N GLU A 9 24.18 -10.61 16.85
CA GLU A 9 25.29 -11.31 17.48
C GLU A 9 25.48 -10.76 18.90
N ARG A 10 25.54 -11.62 19.92
CA ARG A 10 25.79 -11.20 21.30
C ARG A 10 27.30 -11.15 21.48
N GLU A 11 27.87 -9.95 21.42
CA GLU A 11 29.19 -9.71 21.99
C GLU A 11 29.08 -9.34 23.48
N ALA A 12 30.05 -9.74 24.27
CA ALA A 12 30.05 -9.62 25.74
C ALA A 12 30.16 -8.18 26.27
N GLU A 13 30.40 -7.19 25.41
CA GLU A 13 30.54 -5.78 25.80
C GLU A 13 29.35 -4.96 25.28
N ARG A 14 28.75 -4.24 26.22
CA ARG A 14 27.41 -3.60 26.11
C ARG A 14 27.26 -2.43 25.14
N ASP A 15 28.31 -1.91 24.51
CA ASP A 15 28.30 -0.61 23.84
C ASP A 15 28.64 -0.62 22.34
N ASN A 16 29.00 -1.74 21.72
CA ASN A 16 29.13 -1.83 20.28
C ASN A 16 27.93 -2.57 19.67
N ILE A 17 27.20 -1.89 18.78
CA ILE A 17 26.21 -2.53 17.93
C ILE A 17 26.98 -3.44 16.97
N SER A 18 27.21 -4.66 17.42
CA SER A 18 27.77 -5.74 16.61
C SER A 18 26.81 -6.10 15.46
N ASP A 19 27.21 -7.02 14.65
CA ASP A 19 26.48 -7.46 13.47
C ASP A 19 25.00 -7.75 13.76
N TRP A 20 24.14 -7.21 12.93
CA TRP A 20 22.68 -7.35 13.03
C TRP A 20 22.08 -7.64 11.66
N ILE A 21 20.93 -8.30 11.65
CA ILE A 21 20.14 -8.58 10.48
C ILE A 21 18.63 -8.50 10.80
N ILE A 22 17.87 -7.98 9.87
CA ILE A 22 16.41 -8.06 9.87
C ILE A 22 15.98 -8.86 8.65
N VAL A 23 15.14 -9.86 8.87
CA VAL A 23 14.63 -10.74 7.82
C VAL A 23 13.11 -10.66 7.81
N ALA A 24 12.53 -10.27 6.70
CA ALA A 24 11.11 -10.37 6.42
C ALA A 24 10.85 -11.62 5.59
N VAL A 25 9.89 -12.43 6.05
CA VAL A 25 9.52 -13.69 5.41
C VAL A 25 8.06 -13.64 5.01
N SER A 26 7.76 -13.96 3.76
CA SER A 26 6.41 -14.10 3.25
C SER A 26 6.34 -15.33 2.36
N THR A 27 5.79 -16.42 2.89
CA THR A 27 5.71 -17.75 2.23
C THR A 27 7.08 -18.20 1.73
N ASP A 28 7.40 -18.02 0.46
CA ASP A 28 8.64 -18.46 -0.19
C ASP A 28 9.63 -17.31 -0.40
N ASP A 29 9.19 -16.06 -0.15
CA ASP A 29 9.99 -14.86 -0.37
C ASP A 29 10.68 -14.41 0.93
N PHE A 30 12.00 -14.22 0.84
CA PHE A 30 12.82 -13.63 1.91
C PHE A 30 13.32 -12.27 1.48
N ARG A 31 13.17 -11.28 2.36
CA ARG A 31 13.86 -10.02 2.23
C ARG A 31 14.61 -9.70 3.50
N TYR A 32 15.87 -9.41 3.35
CA TYR A 32 16.74 -9.17 4.50
C TYR A 32 17.67 -7.99 4.26
N PHE A 33 18.07 -7.36 5.35
CA PHE A 33 19.04 -6.29 5.37
C PHE A 33 19.75 -6.27 6.73
N GLY A 34 21.01 -5.87 6.72
CA GLY A 34 21.84 -5.89 7.93
C GLY A 34 23.25 -5.42 7.64
N THR A 35 24.16 -5.76 8.53
CA THR A 35 25.60 -5.56 8.32
C THR A 35 26.12 -6.63 7.33
N ASP A 36 27.12 -6.28 6.53
CA ASP A 36 27.66 -7.16 5.49
C ASP A 36 28.02 -8.55 6.03
N LYS A 37 28.64 -8.60 7.23
CA LYS A 37 29.02 -9.83 7.89
C LYS A 37 27.80 -10.69 8.30
N ALA A 38 26.76 -10.05 8.86
CA ALA A 38 25.55 -10.76 9.27
C ALA A 38 24.77 -11.28 8.05
N VAL A 39 24.71 -10.49 6.98
CA VAL A 39 24.09 -10.89 5.70
C VAL A 39 24.83 -12.09 5.10
N ALA A 40 26.15 -12.02 4.93
CA ALA A 40 26.95 -13.12 4.37
C ALA A 40 26.84 -14.39 5.20
N LYS A 41 26.80 -14.30 6.52
CA LYS A 41 26.56 -15.45 7.40
C LYS A 41 25.17 -16.04 7.19
N PHE A 42 24.13 -15.19 7.16
CA PHE A 42 22.76 -15.63 6.94
C PHE A 42 22.59 -16.36 5.59
N GLU A 43 23.13 -15.80 4.51
CA GLU A 43 23.10 -16.41 3.18
C GLU A 43 23.81 -17.78 3.16
N THR A 44 24.99 -17.85 3.79
CA THR A 44 25.77 -19.08 3.90
C THR A 44 25.03 -20.16 4.69
N ASP A 45 24.38 -19.79 5.78
CA ASP A 45 23.65 -20.74 6.62
C ASP A 45 22.34 -21.18 5.96
N LEU A 46 21.66 -20.27 5.27
CA LEU A 46 20.42 -20.57 4.57
C LEU A 46 20.65 -21.46 3.34
N ASP A 47 21.75 -21.24 2.59
CA ASP A 47 22.11 -22.05 1.39
C ASP A 47 22.47 -23.53 1.74
N LYS A 48 22.87 -23.78 2.98
CA LYS A 48 23.07 -25.17 3.47
C LYS A 48 21.76 -25.91 3.67
N GLU A 49 20.73 -25.24 4.07
CA GLU A 49 19.43 -25.82 4.42
C GLU A 49 18.47 -25.86 3.21
N MET A 50 18.56 -24.88 2.34
CA MET A 50 17.72 -24.74 1.15
C MET A 50 18.50 -24.05 0.03
N LYS A 51 18.31 -24.51 -1.23
CA LYS A 51 18.86 -23.78 -2.37
C LYS A 51 18.22 -22.42 -2.51
N LEU A 52 19.04 -21.38 -2.44
CA LEU A 52 18.63 -20.02 -2.70
C LEU A 52 18.82 -19.67 -4.16
N ASP A 53 17.73 -19.26 -4.83
CA ASP A 53 17.83 -18.47 -6.04
C ASP A 53 18.02 -17.01 -5.62
N THR A 54 19.27 -16.60 -5.43
CA THR A 54 19.60 -15.19 -5.19
C THR A 54 19.34 -14.38 -6.47
N LEU A 55 18.36 -13.51 -6.41
CA LEU A 55 18.18 -12.49 -7.44
C LEU A 55 19.40 -11.57 -7.38
N SER A 56 20.07 -11.39 -8.53
CA SER A 56 21.19 -10.44 -8.65
C SER A 56 20.75 -9.05 -8.26
N ASP A 57 21.67 -8.22 -7.74
CA ASP A 57 21.41 -6.81 -7.32
C ASP A 57 20.78 -5.94 -8.41
N ASP A 58 20.87 -6.32 -9.68
CA ASP A 58 20.28 -5.64 -10.83
C ASP A 58 18.85 -6.14 -11.18
N ALA A 59 18.39 -7.23 -10.58
CA ALA A 59 17.00 -7.65 -10.76
C ALA A 59 16.09 -6.67 -10.05
N THR A 60 15.08 -6.19 -10.75
CA THR A 60 14.01 -5.38 -10.17
C THR A 60 13.62 -5.97 -8.82
N ASN A 61 13.90 -5.23 -7.78
CA ASN A 61 13.63 -5.63 -6.40
C ASN A 61 12.12 -5.65 -6.15
N ASP A 62 11.41 -6.56 -6.81
CA ASP A 62 9.98 -6.77 -6.61
C ASP A 62 9.79 -7.63 -5.34
N TYR A 63 9.06 -7.09 -4.39
CA TYR A 63 8.67 -7.82 -3.19
C TYR A 63 7.18 -7.61 -2.95
N LEU A 64 6.40 -8.69 -2.95
CA LEU A 64 4.96 -8.67 -2.77
C LEU A 64 4.24 -7.68 -3.71
N SER A 65 4.62 -7.69 -5.00
CA SER A 65 4.11 -6.76 -6.02
C SER A 65 4.40 -5.27 -5.75
N VAL A 66 5.40 -4.98 -4.93
CA VAL A 66 5.97 -3.66 -4.72
C VAL A 66 7.35 -3.62 -5.35
N GLU A 67 7.55 -2.70 -6.26
CA GLU A 67 8.83 -2.42 -6.89
C GLU A 67 9.64 -1.51 -5.96
N ILE A 68 10.84 -1.94 -5.57
CA ILE A 68 11.71 -1.21 -4.64
C ILE A 68 12.94 -0.74 -5.39
N LYS A 69 13.12 0.58 -5.45
CA LYS A 69 14.30 1.19 -6.05
C LYS A 69 15.10 1.91 -4.97
N GLN A 70 16.29 1.42 -4.72
CA GLN A 70 17.17 1.96 -3.69
C GLN A 70 18.36 2.67 -4.30
N ASP A 71 18.62 3.90 -3.85
CA ASP A 71 19.83 4.66 -4.14
C ASP A 71 20.60 4.91 -2.84
N LEU A 72 21.56 4.03 -2.59
CA LEU A 72 22.39 4.10 -1.38
C LEU A 72 23.26 5.35 -1.34
N LYS A 73 23.70 5.87 -2.50
CA LYS A 73 24.56 7.06 -2.59
C LYS A 73 23.81 8.31 -2.15
N ASN A 74 22.57 8.47 -2.61
CA ASN A 74 21.73 9.60 -2.25
C ASN A 74 20.88 9.33 -1.00
N GLY A 75 20.92 8.11 -0.46
CA GLY A 75 20.16 7.69 0.70
C GLY A 75 18.66 7.76 0.47
N THR A 76 18.19 7.34 -0.71
CA THR A 76 16.77 7.31 -1.06
C THR A 76 16.30 5.88 -1.34
N CYS A 77 15.04 5.62 -1.00
CA CYS A 77 14.35 4.38 -1.34
C CYS A 77 12.96 4.72 -1.85
N GLU A 78 12.66 4.32 -3.09
CA GLU A 78 11.38 4.53 -3.74
C GLU A 78 10.63 3.21 -3.83
N LEU A 79 9.36 3.23 -3.43
CA LEU A 79 8.44 2.09 -3.50
C LEU A 79 7.33 2.43 -4.49
N THR A 80 7.21 1.66 -5.58
CA THR A 80 6.16 1.80 -6.58
C THR A 80 5.41 0.49 -6.80
N GLN A 81 4.30 0.56 -7.52
CA GLN A 81 3.52 -0.61 -7.93
C GLN A 81 3.09 -0.47 -9.40
N THR A 82 4.01 -0.05 -10.26
CA THR A 82 3.72 0.25 -11.68
C THR A 82 3.16 -0.97 -12.40
N LYS A 83 3.82 -2.11 -12.29
CA LYS A 83 3.39 -3.38 -12.92
C LYS A 83 2.03 -3.84 -12.42
N TYR A 84 1.76 -3.64 -11.11
CA TYR A 84 0.46 -3.98 -10.53
C TYR A 84 -0.67 -3.19 -11.18
N TRP A 85 -0.51 -1.88 -11.36
CA TRP A 85 -1.52 -1.03 -12.00
C TRP A 85 -1.72 -1.36 -13.47
N GLU A 86 -0.66 -1.73 -14.18
CA GLU A 86 -0.73 -2.19 -15.58
C GLU A 86 -1.51 -3.50 -15.69
N ALA A 87 -1.24 -4.46 -14.82
CA ALA A 87 -1.99 -5.70 -14.75
C ALA A 87 -3.46 -5.49 -14.34
N ALA A 88 -3.72 -4.54 -13.41
CA ALA A 88 -5.07 -4.21 -12.98
C ALA A 88 -5.91 -3.60 -14.11
N ILE A 89 -5.35 -2.67 -14.90
CA ILE A 89 -6.04 -2.11 -16.08
C ILE A 89 -6.30 -3.21 -17.12
N GLU A 90 -5.33 -4.06 -17.39
CA GLU A 90 -5.51 -5.16 -18.36
C GLU A 90 -6.62 -6.12 -17.94
N ARG A 91 -6.74 -6.42 -16.63
CA ARG A 91 -7.81 -7.27 -16.09
C ARG A 91 -9.21 -6.69 -16.30
N PHE A 92 -9.37 -5.38 -16.28
CA PHE A 92 -10.65 -4.67 -16.46
C PHE A 92 -10.76 -3.96 -17.81
N LYS A 93 -9.94 -4.32 -18.80
CA LYS A 93 -9.88 -3.63 -20.11
C LYS A 93 -11.21 -3.53 -20.84
N ASP A 94 -12.08 -4.52 -20.68
CA ASP A 94 -13.39 -4.56 -21.35
C ASP A 94 -14.28 -3.38 -20.93
N TYR A 95 -14.02 -2.77 -19.78
CA TYR A 95 -14.70 -1.57 -19.30
C TYR A 95 -14.06 -0.27 -19.81
N PHE A 96 -12.98 -0.36 -20.57
CA PHE A 96 -12.25 0.78 -21.15
C PHE A 96 -12.12 0.65 -22.68
N PRO A 97 -13.21 0.67 -23.44
CA PRO A 97 -13.17 0.42 -24.90
C PRO A 97 -12.28 1.40 -25.68
N ASN A 98 -12.07 2.61 -25.13
CA ASN A 98 -11.19 3.63 -25.70
C ASN A 98 -9.88 3.81 -24.88
N GLY A 99 -9.53 2.82 -24.09
CA GLY A 99 -8.43 2.88 -23.11
C GLY A 99 -8.77 3.69 -21.86
N PRO A 100 -7.93 3.55 -20.80
CA PRO A 100 -8.15 4.25 -19.55
C PRO A 100 -7.91 5.75 -19.71
N LYS A 101 -8.78 6.57 -19.12
CA LYS A 101 -8.68 8.03 -19.14
C LYS A 101 -7.70 8.52 -18.08
N SER A 102 -6.98 9.59 -18.38
CA SER A 102 -6.19 10.28 -17.36
C SER A 102 -7.10 10.97 -16.34
N ARG A 103 -6.82 10.73 -15.04
CA ARG A 103 -7.61 11.28 -13.94
C ARG A 103 -6.72 12.07 -12.99
N ALA A 104 -7.16 13.30 -12.65
CA ALA A 104 -6.49 14.15 -11.67
C ALA A 104 -6.86 13.78 -10.23
N THR A 105 -8.06 13.23 -10.02
CA THR A 105 -8.59 12.82 -8.71
C THR A 105 -9.27 11.47 -8.80
N PRO A 106 -9.20 10.63 -7.75
CA PRO A 106 -9.84 9.32 -7.74
C PRO A 106 -11.37 9.40 -7.80
N LEU A 107 -11.96 10.36 -7.09
CA LEU A 107 -13.39 10.66 -7.14
C LEU A 107 -13.62 12.11 -7.58
N PRO A 108 -14.76 12.44 -8.19
CA PRO A 108 -15.15 13.82 -8.47
C PRO A 108 -15.33 14.61 -7.16
N GLU A 109 -15.06 15.91 -7.23
CA GLU A 109 -15.34 16.82 -6.13
C GLU A 109 -16.84 16.90 -5.84
N GLY A 110 -17.21 16.91 -4.57
CA GLY A 110 -18.60 17.01 -4.13
C GLY A 110 -19.46 15.77 -4.40
N LEU A 111 -18.85 14.65 -4.84
CA LEU A 111 -19.57 13.40 -5.07
C LEU A 111 -20.24 12.92 -3.77
N LYS A 112 -21.54 12.68 -3.86
CA LYS A 112 -22.31 11.97 -2.83
C LYS A 112 -22.74 10.63 -3.41
N LEU A 113 -22.33 9.56 -2.77
CA LEU A 113 -22.78 8.21 -3.07
C LEU A 113 -23.89 7.85 -2.09
N GLU A 114 -25.10 7.72 -2.61
CA GLU A 114 -26.26 7.32 -1.81
C GLU A 114 -26.38 5.78 -1.84
N ALA A 115 -27.11 5.24 -0.87
CA ALA A 115 -27.41 3.82 -0.87
C ALA A 115 -28.27 3.48 -2.10
N PRO A 116 -27.90 2.46 -2.89
CA PRO A 116 -28.67 2.10 -4.08
C PRO A 116 -30.03 1.49 -3.72
N THR A 117 -31.01 1.70 -4.58
CA THR A 117 -32.30 1.02 -4.52
C THR A 117 -32.18 -0.45 -4.94
N ASP A 118 -33.17 -1.26 -4.59
CA ASP A 118 -33.18 -2.69 -4.98
C ASP A 118 -33.08 -2.88 -6.51
N ALA A 119 -33.72 -2.02 -7.29
CA ALA A 119 -33.67 -2.04 -8.75
C ALA A 119 -32.26 -1.75 -9.28
N GLU A 120 -31.56 -0.76 -8.71
CA GLU A 120 -30.17 -0.44 -9.09
C GLU A 120 -29.19 -1.55 -8.69
N ILE A 121 -29.45 -2.24 -7.57
CA ILE A 121 -28.67 -3.43 -7.18
C ILE A 121 -28.86 -4.55 -8.17
N GLU A 122 -30.10 -4.81 -8.61
CA GLU A 122 -30.41 -5.86 -9.60
C GLU A 122 -29.74 -5.54 -10.93
N GLU A 123 -29.82 -4.31 -11.41
CA GLU A 123 -29.16 -3.85 -12.64
C GLU A 123 -27.63 -4.03 -12.58
N ALA A 124 -27.03 -3.73 -11.45
CA ALA A 124 -25.58 -3.81 -11.25
C ALA A 124 -25.07 -5.20 -10.82
N ALA A 125 -25.95 -6.18 -10.62
CA ALA A 125 -25.61 -7.47 -10.02
C ALA A 125 -24.51 -8.25 -10.77
N ALA A 126 -24.46 -8.10 -12.11
CA ALA A 126 -23.46 -8.75 -12.95
C ALA A 126 -22.09 -8.04 -12.97
N LEU A 127 -22.00 -6.82 -12.44
CA LEU A 127 -20.75 -6.05 -12.45
C LEU A 127 -19.78 -6.57 -11.38
N PRO A 128 -18.49 -6.75 -11.68
CA PRO A 128 -17.51 -7.30 -10.76
C PRO A 128 -17.00 -6.26 -9.74
N PHE A 129 -17.92 -5.58 -9.06
CA PHE A 129 -17.57 -4.51 -8.13
C PHE A 129 -16.70 -4.99 -6.96
N ARG A 130 -17.05 -6.14 -6.33
CA ARG A 130 -16.28 -6.68 -5.22
C ARG A 130 -14.86 -7.06 -5.62
N GLU A 131 -14.72 -7.62 -6.83
CA GLU A 131 -13.42 -7.96 -7.40
C GLU A 131 -12.56 -6.71 -7.61
N LEU A 132 -13.15 -5.68 -8.24
CA LEU A 132 -12.50 -4.39 -8.46
C LEU A 132 -12.09 -3.73 -7.14
N MET A 133 -12.97 -3.77 -6.14
CA MET A 133 -12.65 -3.24 -4.81
C MET A 133 -11.50 -3.98 -4.13
N GLY A 134 -11.40 -5.30 -4.31
CA GLY A 134 -10.26 -6.10 -3.85
C GLY A 134 -8.95 -5.65 -4.51
N VAL A 135 -8.97 -5.45 -5.83
CA VAL A 135 -7.82 -4.95 -6.60
C VAL A 135 -7.42 -3.55 -6.13
N LEU A 136 -8.35 -2.65 -5.91
CA LEU A 136 -8.08 -1.28 -5.50
C LEU A 136 -7.58 -1.18 -4.05
N ASN A 137 -8.07 -2.04 -3.16
CA ASN A 137 -7.72 -1.97 -1.75
C ASN A 137 -6.25 -2.36 -1.47
N PHE A 138 -5.68 -3.26 -2.25
CA PHE A 138 -4.31 -3.75 -2.04
C PHE A 138 -3.26 -2.62 -2.10
N PRO A 139 -3.17 -1.81 -3.18
CA PRO A 139 -2.16 -0.76 -3.27
C PRO A 139 -2.36 0.38 -2.27
N THR A 140 -3.57 0.58 -1.72
CA THR A 140 -3.82 1.60 -0.70
C THR A 140 -3.16 1.30 0.64
N ALA A 141 -2.80 0.05 0.88
CA ALA A 141 -2.07 -0.36 2.08
C ALA A 141 -0.54 -0.16 1.95
N PHE A 142 -0.03 0.08 0.72
CA PHE A 142 1.40 0.15 0.45
C PHE A 142 1.81 1.51 -0.14
N THR A 143 1.54 1.74 -1.43
CA THR A 143 2.10 2.87 -2.17
C THR A 143 1.10 3.97 -2.53
N LYS A 144 -0.21 3.70 -2.45
CA LYS A 144 -1.30 4.60 -2.89
C LYS A 144 -2.19 5.04 -1.74
N ILE A 145 -1.59 5.64 -0.72
CA ILE A 145 -2.29 6.09 0.50
C ILE A 145 -3.38 7.11 0.16
N GLU A 146 -3.16 7.94 -0.87
CA GLU A 146 -4.10 8.97 -1.34
C GLU A 146 -5.42 8.38 -1.88
N LEU A 147 -5.44 7.10 -2.27
CA LEU A 147 -6.67 6.41 -2.66
C LEU A 147 -7.52 5.95 -1.46
N LYS A 148 -6.97 5.97 -0.25
CA LYS A 148 -7.62 5.36 0.92
C LYS A 148 -9.02 5.90 1.19
N TYR A 149 -9.21 7.21 1.07
CA TYR A 149 -10.53 7.83 1.24
C TYR A 149 -11.53 7.32 0.20
N ALA A 150 -11.17 7.33 -1.08
CA ALA A 150 -12.03 6.89 -2.17
C ALA A 150 -12.45 5.41 -1.99
N ILE A 151 -11.46 4.56 -1.69
CA ILE A 151 -11.72 3.13 -1.50
C ILE A 151 -12.54 2.86 -0.23
N SER A 152 -12.29 3.59 0.85
CA SER A 152 -13.09 3.48 2.08
C SER A 152 -14.55 3.87 1.83
N THR A 153 -14.80 4.96 1.10
CA THR A 153 -16.15 5.41 0.74
C THR A 153 -16.88 4.37 -0.12
N LEU A 154 -16.24 3.87 -1.17
CA LEU A 154 -16.82 2.85 -2.05
C LEU A 154 -17.05 1.51 -1.32
N SER A 155 -16.19 1.16 -0.37
CA SER A 155 -16.30 -0.09 0.41
C SER A 155 -17.56 -0.16 1.28
N GLN A 156 -18.17 0.99 1.59
CA GLN A 156 -19.44 1.03 2.34
C GLN A 156 -20.58 0.37 1.55
N HIS A 157 -20.45 0.29 0.23
CA HIS A 157 -21.45 -0.25 -0.68
C HIS A 157 -21.21 -1.72 -1.10
N LEU A 158 -20.29 -2.45 -0.42
CA LEU A 158 -19.98 -3.85 -0.74
C LEU A 158 -21.14 -4.83 -0.51
N LYS A 159 -22.15 -4.45 0.28
CA LYS A 159 -23.36 -5.28 0.49
C LYS A 159 -24.39 -5.12 -0.62
N GLY A 160 -24.43 -3.96 -1.27
CA GLY A 160 -25.27 -3.64 -2.38
C GLY A 160 -24.72 -2.40 -3.09
N TRP A 161 -24.56 -2.49 -4.40
CA TRP A 161 -24.01 -1.42 -5.24
C TRP A 161 -24.87 -1.21 -6.47
N GLY A 162 -24.94 0.00 -6.96
CA GLY A 162 -25.49 0.35 -8.26
C GLY A 162 -24.40 0.60 -9.28
N VAL A 163 -24.76 0.84 -10.53
CA VAL A 163 -23.84 1.13 -11.64
C VAL A 163 -22.92 2.29 -11.32
N ILE A 164 -23.41 3.34 -10.67
CA ILE A 164 -22.60 4.52 -10.30
C ILE A 164 -21.43 4.16 -9.37
N HIS A 165 -21.61 3.24 -8.44
CA HIS A 165 -20.55 2.79 -7.54
C HIS A 165 -19.43 2.08 -8.30
N PHE A 166 -19.81 1.24 -9.27
CA PHE A 166 -18.84 0.55 -10.11
C PHE A 166 -18.09 1.54 -11.02
N GLU A 167 -18.78 2.51 -11.63
CA GLU A 167 -18.14 3.56 -12.43
C GLU A 167 -17.14 4.39 -11.62
N MET A 168 -17.47 4.71 -10.35
CA MET A 168 -16.53 5.43 -9.47
C MET A 168 -15.35 4.56 -9.06
N ALA A 169 -15.53 3.26 -8.93
CA ALA A 169 -14.42 2.34 -8.71
C ALA A 169 -13.52 2.22 -9.95
N LEU A 170 -14.09 2.14 -11.16
CA LEU A 170 -13.33 2.19 -12.42
C LEU A 170 -12.56 3.51 -12.56
N ARG A 171 -13.18 4.63 -12.21
CA ARG A 171 -12.50 5.93 -12.19
C ARG A 171 -11.31 5.94 -11.22
N SER A 172 -11.46 5.31 -10.05
CA SER A 172 -10.36 5.18 -9.09
C SER A 172 -9.24 4.29 -9.62
N LEU A 173 -9.57 3.25 -10.41
CA LEU A 173 -8.60 2.43 -11.11
C LEU A 173 -7.84 3.24 -12.17
N GLU A 174 -8.54 4.06 -12.97
CA GLU A 174 -7.92 4.97 -13.93
C GLU A 174 -6.97 5.97 -13.26
N TYR A 175 -7.34 6.51 -12.09
CA TYR A 175 -6.47 7.39 -11.31
C TYR A 175 -5.21 6.66 -10.84
N GLY A 176 -5.34 5.47 -10.27
CA GLY A 176 -4.21 4.66 -9.85
C GLY A 176 -3.25 4.38 -11.00
N TYR A 177 -3.77 4.01 -12.17
CA TYR A 177 -3.00 3.80 -13.37
C TYR A 177 -2.34 5.09 -13.90
N THR A 178 -3.07 6.20 -13.93
CA THR A 178 -2.53 7.50 -14.35
C THR A 178 -1.33 7.92 -13.50
N THR A 179 -1.39 7.62 -12.21
CA THR A 179 -0.37 7.99 -11.23
C THR A 179 0.56 6.83 -10.85
N ARG A 180 0.58 5.73 -11.60
CA ARG A 180 1.28 4.48 -11.24
C ARG A 180 2.76 4.63 -10.96
N ALA A 181 3.42 5.57 -11.64
CA ALA A 181 4.82 5.89 -11.42
C ALA A 181 5.08 6.70 -10.12
N ARG A 182 4.03 7.19 -9.46
CA ARG A 182 4.17 7.86 -8.17
C ARG A 182 4.09 6.84 -7.06
N GLY A 183 5.09 6.84 -6.19
CA GLY A 183 5.18 5.94 -5.06
C GLY A 183 5.54 6.65 -3.77
N LEU A 184 5.93 5.87 -2.77
CA LEU A 184 6.47 6.40 -1.52
C LEU A 184 7.98 6.57 -1.68
N ILE A 185 8.48 7.71 -1.24
CA ILE A 185 9.92 8.01 -1.26
C ILE A 185 10.38 8.22 0.17
N TYR A 186 11.29 7.37 0.61
CA TYR A 186 12.02 7.52 1.86
C TYR A 186 13.38 8.16 1.56
N SER A 187 13.76 9.17 2.35
CA SER A 187 15.01 9.90 2.15
C SER A 187 15.74 10.10 3.46
N ARG A 188 17.04 9.77 3.50
CA ARG A 188 17.88 10.01 4.66
C ARG A 188 17.99 11.52 4.94
N GLY A 189 17.84 11.94 6.19
CA GLY A 189 18.11 13.30 6.63
C GLY A 189 17.07 14.36 6.26
N ARG A 190 15.90 13.99 5.76
CA ARG A 190 14.79 14.93 5.51
C ARG A 190 13.80 15.03 6.66
N ASP A 191 14.05 14.33 7.73
CA ASP A 191 13.20 14.38 8.90
C ASP A 191 13.40 15.70 9.66
N LYS A 192 12.36 16.53 9.71
CA LYS A 192 12.38 17.82 10.46
C LYS A 192 12.41 17.63 11.97
N PHE A 193 12.03 16.47 12.46
CA PHE A 193 11.84 16.17 13.87
C PHE A 193 12.94 15.29 14.46
N GLY A 194 13.93 14.90 13.66
CA GLY A 194 15.02 14.01 14.05
C GLY A 194 14.73 12.53 13.75
N ILE A 195 15.79 11.72 13.79
CA ILE A 195 15.71 10.30 13.49
C ILE A 195 14.88 9.60 14.58
N ASN A 196 13.89 8.81 14.16
CA ASN A 196 13.03 8.00 15.03
C ASN A 196 12.04 8.78 15.91
N VAL A 197 11.72 10.02 15.58
CA VAL A 197 10.63 10.75 16.25
C VAL A 197 9.34 10.52 15.48
N PRO A 198 8.38 9.75 16.01
CA PRO A 198 7.08 9.60 15.36
C PRO A 198 6.30 10.91 15.47
N TYR A 199 5.69 11.33 14.36
CA TYR A 199 4.75 12.46 14.34
C TYR A 199 3.52 12.08 13.54
N ALA A 200 2.41 12.69 13.87
CA ALA A 200 1.14 12.48 13.18
C ALA A 200 0.51 13.81 12.81
N HIS A 201 -0.03 13.87 11.59
CA HIS A 201 -0.96 14.92 11.20
C HIS A 201 -2.38 14.37 11.38
N LEU A 202 -3.13 15.00 12.27
CA LEU A 202 -4.51 14.64 12.56
C LEU A 202 -5.42 15.73 11.98
N ASP A 203 -6.40 15.31 11.20
CA ASP A 203 -7.48 16.17 10.74
C ASP A 203 -8.78 15.71 11.39
N SER A 204 -9.45 16.65 12.06
CA SER A 204 -10.72 16.40 12.76
C SER A 204 -11.95 16.72 11.92
N ASN A 205 -11.79 17.13 10.66
CA ASN A 205 -12.88 17.50 9.77
C ASN A 205 -13.69 16.32 9.24
N PHE A 206 -13.71 15.20 9.97
CA PHE A 206 -14.58 14.09 9.66
C PHE A 206 -15.95 14.34 10.28
N GLU A 207 -16.78 15.15 9.64
CA GLU A 207 -18.23 15.14 9.87
C GLU A 207 -18.88 14.15 8.89
N PRO A 208 -19.26 12.95 9.33
CA PRO A 208 -20.24 12.19 8.58
C PRO A 208 -21.56 12.97 8.66
N PRO A 209 -22.29 13.18 7.56
CA PRO A 209 -23.51 14.01 7.57
C PRO A 209 -24.70 13.35 8.28
N LEU A 210 -24.53 12.37 9.14
CA LEU A 210 -25.63 11.68 9.83
C LEU A 210 -25.21 11.14 11.19
N SER A 211 -25.57 11.81 12.19
CA SER A 211 -26.24 11.44 13.44
C SER A 211 -25.90 12.45 14.54
N ARG A 212 -26.93 13.14 14.98
CA ARG A 212 -26.88 14.10 16.09
C ARG A 212 -26.57 13.47 17.47
N GLY A 213 -26.06 12.26 17.50
CA GLY A 213 -25.84 11.51 18.73
C GLY A 213 -24.38 11.24 19.12
N CYS A 214 -23.39 11.59 18.28
CA CYS A 214 -21.99 11.25 18.53
C CYS A 214 -21.07 12.45 18.80
N ARG A 215 -21.63 13.62 19.14
CA ARG A 215 -20.82 14.86 19.31
C ARG A 215 -20.10 14.98 20.65
N ASP A 216 -20.41 14.16 21.64
CA ASP A 216 -20.01 14.46 23.02
C ASP A 216 -18.86 13.60 23.58
N THR A 217 -18.24 12.72 22.80
CA THR A 217 -17.26 11.77 23.34
C THR A 217 -15.82 11.93 22.89
N MET A 218 -15.50 12.92 22.05
CA MET A 218 -14.11 13.05 21.52
C MET A 218 -13.34 14.29 21.95
N ILE A 219 -13.83 15.11 22.86
CA ILE A 219 -13.15 16.39 23.20
C ILE A 219 -12.34 16.35 24.51
N ASN A 220 -12.38 15.29 25.30
CA ASN A 220 -11.73 15.28 26.62
C ASN A 220 -10.57 14.29 26.73
N GLY A 221 -9.59 14.36 25.83
CA GLY A 221 -8.41 13.49 25.87
C GLY A 221 -7.09 14.18 25.55
N ALA A 222 -6.91 15.45 25.98
CA ALA A 222 -5.62 16.12 25.90
C ALA A 222 -5.44 17.03 27.12
N ALA A 223 -4.77 16.54 28.11
CA ALA A 223 -4.06 17.30 29.11
C ALA A 223 -2.70 16.65 29.35
#